data_2d48c4fcc650c88c615e61ae37708756
#
_entry.id   2d48c4fcc650c88c615e61ae37708756
#
_cell.length_a   1.000
_cell.length_b   1.000
_cell.length_c   1.000
_cell.angle_alpha   90.00
_cell.angle_beta   90.00
_cell.angle_gamma   90.00
#
_symmetry.space_group_name_H-M   'P 1'
#
loop_
_entity.id
_entity.type
_entity.pdbx_description
1 polymer ?
#
loop_
_entity_poly.entity_id
_entity_poly.type
_entity_poly.pdbx_seq_one_letter_code
_entity_poly.pdbx_strand_id
1 'polypeptide(L)'
;MVNGFFGNHPLNLINYLTNQLLNYTMTGKLYLVPTPIGNLEDITFRAIRVLKEADLILAEDTRTSAPMLKHFGIEKKVFSHHQHNEHQSSTEIVKFLLEGKNIALISDAGTPAISDPGFFLVREALKFNIPVECLPGATAFVPALVNSGFPTDKFCFEGFLPLKKGRQTRYKFLAEEERTIIIYESPHRLLKTLDEMITYWGAERQISVSRELTKMFEETVRGTVEEVKVYYETHPVKGEFVICVAGKS
;
A
#
# COMPACT_ATOMS: atom_id res chain seq x y z
N MET A 1 31.73 11.18 24.55
CA MET A 1 32.79 10.16 24.48
C MET A 1 32.20 8.87 23.94
N VAL A 2 32.29 8.69 22.61
CA VAL A 2 31.93 7.42 21.92
C VAL A 2 33.15 7.12 21.03
N ASN A 3 34.19 6.58 21.64
CA ASN A 3 35.34 6.01 20.94
C ASN A 3 35.40 4.54 21.35
N GLY A 4 35.37 3.66 20.35
CA GLY A 4 35.82 2.28 20.54
C GLY A 4 34.94 1.18 19.97
N PHE A 5 34.77 1.10 18.62
CA PHE A 5 34.29 -0.14 18.02
C PHE A 5 34.88 -0.50 16.64
N PHE A 6 35.88 0.19 16.15
CA PHE A 6 36.64 -0.28 15.00
C PHE A 6 38.13 -0.14 15.28
N GLY A 7 38.77 -1.24 15.57
CA GLY A 7 40.23 -1.31 15.58
C GLY A 7 40.73 -0.92 14.16
N ASN A 8 41.57 0.11 14.10
CA ASN A 8 42.12 0.74 12.90
C ASN A 8 43.06 -0.17 12.07
N HIS A 9 42.59 -1.32 11.62
CA HIS A 9 43.34 -2.13 10.66
C HIS A 9 42.60 -2.14 9.31
N PRO A 10 43.19 -1.61 8.23
CA PRO A 10 42.55 -1.57 6.89
C PRO A 10 42.08 -2.95 6.43
N LEU A 11 42.73 -4.04 6.84
CA LEU A 11 42.31 -5.40 6.56
C LEU A 11 40.98 -5.78 7.20
N ASN A 12 40.63 -5.26 8.37
CA ASN A 12 39.35 -5.53 8.99
C ASN A 12 38.19 -4.85 8.26
N LEU A 13 38.42 -3.64 7.75
CA LEU A 13 37.43 -2.93 6.93
C LEU A 13 37.25 -3.62 5.57
N ILE A 14 38.35 -4.05 4.93
CA ILE A 14 38.30 -4.78 3.66
C ILE A 14 37.57 -6.12 3.86
N ASN A 15 37.89 -6.89 4.89
CA ASN A 15 37.22 -8.15 5.18
C ASN A 15 35.73 -7.95 5.53
N TYR A 16 35.39 -6.87 6.27
CA TYR A 16 34.01 -6.51 6.55
C TYR A 16 33.25 -6.16 5.27
N LEU A 17 33.83 -5.31 4.41
CA LEU A 17 33.23 -4.92 3.14
C LEU A 17 33.14 -6.11 2.17
N THR A 18 34.17 -6.97 2.12
CA THR A 18 34.16 -8.17 1.30
C THR A 18 33.07 -9.15 1.76
N ASN A 19 32.93 -9.37 3.08
CA ASN A 19 31.85 -10.21 3.62
C ASN A 19 30.48 -9.59 3.39
N GLN A 20 30.33 -8.27 3.49
CA GLN A 20 29.10 -7.58 3.14
C GLN A 20 28.77 -7.74 1.64
N LEU A 21 29.76 -7.59 0.76
CA LEU A 21 29.59 -7.78 -0.68
C LEU A 21 29.28 -9.25 -1.04
N LEU A 22 29.96 -10.22 -0.42
CA LEU A 22 29.70 -11.66 -0.59
C LEU A 22 28.29 -12.02 -0.10
N ASN A 23 27.86 -11.53 1.04
CA ASN A 23 26.50 -11.75 1.53
C ASN A 23 25.46 -11.11 0.61
N TYR A 24 25.73 -9.91 0.07
CA TYR A 24 24.85 -9.21 -0.85
C TYR A 24 24.71 -9.95 -2.21
N THR A 25 25.76 -10.65 -2.66
CA THR A 25 25.74 -11.45 -3.91
C THR A 25 25.14 -12.83 -3.73
N MET A 26 24.97 -13.30 -2.50
CA MET A 26 24.46 -14.65 -2.18
C MET A 26 22.99 -14.67 -1.79
N THR A 27 22.39 -13.53 -1.37
CA THR A 27 20.96 -13.46 -1.02
C THR A 27 20.11 -13.19 -2.26
N GLY A 28 18.89 -13.73 -2.27
CA GLY A 28 17.87 -13.33 -3.21
C GLY A 28 17.31 -11.93 -2.86
N LYS A 29 16.31 -11.51 -3.60
CA LYS A 29 15.70 -10.19 -3.50
C LYS A 29 14.19 -10.31 -3.25
N LEU A 30 13.67 -9.47 -2.36
CA LEU A 30 12.24 -9.29 -2.15
C LEU A 30 11.73 -8.16 -3.06
N TYR A 31 10.80 -8.49 -3.96
CA TYR A 31 10.10 -7.52 -4.79
C TYR A 31 8.69 -7.30 -4.26
N LEU A 32 8.31 -6.05 -4.05
CA LEU A 32 6.92 -5.66 -3.85
C LEU A 32 6.39 -5.21 -5.21
N VAL A 33 5.42 -5.94 -5.73
CA VAL A 33 4.96 -5.76 -7.10
C VAL A 33 3.52 -5.25 -7.09
N PRO A 34 3.28 -3.98 -7.42
CA PRO A 34 1.94 -3.43 -7.56
C PRO A 34 1.13 -4.18 -8.61
N THR A 35 -0.12 -4.49 -8.28
CA THR A 35 -1.11 -5.12 -9.15
C THR A 35 -2.20 -4.13 -9.54
N PRO A 36 -2.92 -4.35 -10.66
CA PRO A 36 -4.03 -3.49 -11.07
C PRO A 36 -5.10 -3.33 -9.99
N ILE A 37 -5.66 -2.13 -9.89
CA ILE A 37 -6.76 -1.83 -8.95
C ILE A 37 -8.16 -1.97 -9.56
N GLY A 38 -8.24 -2.51 -10.78
CA GLY A 38 -9.50 -2.73 -11.48
C GLY A 38 -9.38 -2.84 -12.99
N ASN A 39 -8.34 -2.26 -13.59
CA ASN A 39 -8.05 -2.36 -15.01
C ASN A 39 -6.71 -3.07 -15.24
N LEU A 40 -6.72 -4.21 -15.92
CA LEU A 40 -5.51 -5.01 -16.16
C LEU A 40 -4.44 -4.25 -16.97
N GLU A 41 -4.82 -3.21 -17.74
CA GLU A 41 -3.87 -2.38 -18.49
C GLU A 41 -2.97 -1.51 -17.59
N ASP A 42 -3.34 -1.32 -16.32
CA ASP A 42 -2.55 -0.54 -15.36
C ASP A 42 -1.33 -1.31 -14.81
N ILE A 43 -1.15 -2.57 -15.17
CA ILE A 43 0.05 -3.32 -14.81
C ILE A 43 1.25 -2.85 -15.65
N THR A 44 2.40 -2.68 -15.01
CA THR A 44 3.61 -2.31 -15.75
C THR A 44 4.25 -3.53 -16.42
N PHE A 45 4.88 -3.33 -17.57
CA PHE A 45 5.72 -4.37 -18.22
C PHE A 45 6.79 -4.92 -17.27
N ARG A 46 7.35 -4.08 -16.42
CA ARG A 46 8.34 -4.48 -15.42
C ARG A 46 7.72 -5.39 -14.35
N ALA A 47 6.51 -5.12 -13.89
CA ALA A 47 5.79 -5.98 -12.95
C ALA A 47 5.58 -7.38 -13.54
N ILE A 48 5.09 -7.47 -14.78
CA ILE A 48 4.90 -8.75 -15.48
C ILE A 48 6.24 -9.52 -15.59
N ARG A 49 7.32 -8.85 -15.99
CA ARG A 49 8.64 -9.45 -16.10
C ARG A 49 9.13 -9.99 -14.76
N VAL A 50 9.06 -9.17 -13.69
CA VAL A 50 9.52 -9.57 -12.35
C VAL A 50 8.71 -10.76 -11.82
N LEU A 51 7.39 -10.78 -12.02
CA LEU A 51 6.54 -11.91 -11.63
C LEU A 51 6.90 -13.19 -12.39
N LYS A 52 7.30 -13.09 -13.68
CA LYS A 52 7.78 -14.24 -14.48
C LYS A 52 9.16 -14.72 -14.07
N GLU A 53 10.03 -13.84 -13.61
CA GLU A 53 11.41 -14.15 -13.22
C GLU A 53 11.53 -14.63 -11.77
N ALA A 54 10.62 -14.24 -10.87
CA ALA A 54 10.64 -14.64 -9.46
C ALA A 54 10.60 -16.17 -9.29
N ASP A 55 11.26 -16.68 -8.26
CA ASP A 55 11.24 -18.12 -7.93
C ASP A 55 9.90 -18.56 -7.33
N LEU A 56 9.26 -17.64 -6.58
CA LEU A 56 7.91 -17.82 -6.04
C LEU A 56 7.20 -16.48 -5.88
N ILE A 57 5.87 -16.54 -5.83
CA ILE A 57 5.01 -15.39 -5.60
C ILE A 57 4.29 -15.57 -4.26
N LEU A 58 4.22 -14.50 -3.49
CA LEU A 58 3.38 -14.38 -2.30
C LEU A 58 2.17 -13.51 -2.65
N ALA A 59 0.98 -13.98 -2.35
CA ALA A 59 -0.27 -13.27 -2.59
C ALA A 59 -1.11 -13.21 -1.32
N GLU A 60 -1.85 -12.14 -1.12
CA GLU A 60 -2.78 -11.99 -0.01
C GLU A 60 -3.89 -13.05 -0.09
N ASP A 61 -4.63 -13.08 -1.19
CA ASP A 61 -5.53 -14.17 -1.57
C ASP A 61 -5.13 -14.77 -2.93
N THR A 62 -4.69 -16.03 -2.90
CA THR A 62 -4.27 -16.75 -4.12
C THR A 62 -5.40 -16.91 -5.13
N ARG A 63 -6.67 -16.92 -4.68
CA ARG A 63 -7.85 -17.04 -5.54
C ARG A 63 -8.12 -15.73 -6.29
N THR A 64 -7.94 -14.60 -5.63
CA THR A 64 -8.09 -13.26 -6.23
C THR A 64 -6.98 -12.99 -7.24
N SER A 65 -5.75 -13.39 -6.94
CA SER A 65 -4.59 -13.16 -7.80
C SER A 65 -4.52 -14.09 -9.02
N ALA A 66 -5.07 -15.31 -8.93
CA ALA A 66 -4.94 -16.33 -9.97
C ALA A 66 -5.46 -15.91 -11.36
N PRO A 67 -6.63 -15.23 -11.52
CA PRO A 67 -7.10 -14.76 -12.83
C PRO A 67 -6.12 -13.80 -13.51
N MET A 68 -5.57 -12.83 -12.75
CA MET A 68 -4.59 -11.87 -13.26
C MET A 68 -3.29 -12.57 -13.69
N LEU A 69 -2.73 -13.44 -12.84
CA LEU A 69 -1.52 -14.20 -13.17
C LEU A 69 -1.71 -15.03 -14.43
N LYS A 70 -2.86 -15.71 -14.55
CA LYS A 70 -3.21 -16.50 -15.76
C LYS A 70 -3.32 -15.61 -17.00
N HIS A 71 -3.96 -14.44 -16.89
CA HIS A 71 -4.13 -13.50 -18.00
C HIS A 71 -2.78 -13.09 -18.61
N PHE A 72 -1.76 -12.85 -17.77
CA PHE A 72 -0.42 -12.46 -18.22
C PHE A 72 0.53 -13.63 -18.48
N GLY A 73 0.03 -14.87 -18.45
CA GLY A 73 0.85 -16.08 -18.67
C GLY A 73 1.96 -16.23 -17.64
N ILE A 74 1.64 -15.99 -16.37
CA ILE A 74 2.56 -16.13 -15.23
C ILE A 74 2.27 -17.46 -14.54
N GLU A 75 3.13 -18.46 -14.81
CA GLU A 75 3.01 -19.82 -14.27
C GLU A 75 4.05 -20.04 -13.17
N LYS A 76 3.73 -19.61 -11.97
CA LYS A 76 4.61 -19.67 -10.79
C LYS A 76 3.91 -20.31 -9.61
N LYS A 77 4.69 -20.85 -8.66
CA LYS A 77 4.16 -21.25 -7.35
C LYS A 77 3.72 -20.00 -6.59
N VAL A 78 2.46 -19.99 -6.16
CA VAL A 78 1.87 -18.89 -5.37
C VAL A 78 1.55 -19.42 -3.98
N PHE A 79 2.03 -18.70 -2.97
CA PHE A 79 1.76 -19.00 -1.56
C PHE A 79 0.97 -17.87 -0.93
N SER A 80 0.07 -18.21 -0.01
CA SER A 80 -0.70 -17.22 0.72
C SER A 80 0.14 -16.52 1.79
N HIS A 81 0.10 -15.18 1.78
CA HIS A 81 0.75 -14.31 2.75
C HIS A 81 -0.21 -13.17 3.12
N HIS A 82 -0.97 -13.35 4.18
CA HIS A 82 -2.02 -12.44 4.63
C HIS A 82 -1.80 -12.02 6.09
N GLN A 83 -2.52 -11.02 6.55
CA GLN A 83 -2.36 -10.41 7.87
C GLN A 83 -2.38 -11.43 9.03
N HIS A 84 -3.14 -12.53 8.92
CA HIS A 84 -3.25 -13.53 9.99
C HIS A 84 -2.07 -14.50 10.05
N ASN A 85 -1.31 -14.69 8.97
CA ASN A 85 -0.15 -15.58 8.94
C ASN A 85 1.19 -14.85 8.73
N GLU A 86 1.18 -13.54 8.53
CA GLU A 86 2.34 -12.71 8.19
C GLU A 86 3.53 -12.93 9.15
N HIS A 87 3.28 -13.00 10.45
CA HIS A 87 4.34 -13.20 11.45
C HIS A 87 5.05 -14.55 11.31
N GLN A 88 4.30 -15.62 11.08
CA GLN A 88 4.86 -16.97 10.98
C GLN A 88 5.51 -17.20 9.62
N SER A 89 4.84 -16.81 8.55
CA SER A 89 5.33 -17.00 7.18
C SER A 89 6.56 -16.14 6.88
N SER A 90 6.68 -14.93 7.45
CA SER A 90 7.84 -14.05 7.20
C SER A 90 9.17 -14.71 7.58
N THR A 91 9.21 -15.50 8.65
CA THR A 91 10.44 -16.20 9.06
C THR A 91 10.88 -17.26 8.03
N GLU A 92 9.93 -17.98 7.43
CA GLU A 92 10.22 -18.97 6.39
C GLU A 92 10.61 -18.31 5.08
N ILE A 93 9.94 -17.22 4.74
CA ILE A 93 10.23 -16.43 3.53
C ILE A 93 11.64 -15.85 3.59
N VAL A 94 12.05 -15.31 4.75
CA VAL A 94 13.42 -14.80 4.96
C VAL A 94 14.47 -15.90 4.75
N LYS A 95 14.21 -17.15 5.14
CA LYS A 95 15.14 -18.27 4.85
C LYS A 95 15.31 -18.48 3.34
N PHE A 96 14.21 -18.51 2.57
CA PHE A 96 14.30 -18.65 1.11
C PHE A 96 15.06 -17.50 0.45
N LEU A 97 14.87 -16.28 0.95
CA LEU A 97 15.64 -15.11 0.48
C LEU A 97 17.13 -15.25 0.80
N LEU A 98 17.48 -15.74 1.99
CA LEU A 98 18.88 -16.02 2.40
C LEU A 98 19.49 -17.18 1.57
N GLU A 99 18.69 -18.10 1.06
CA GLU A 99 19.09 -19.16 0.14
C GLU A 99 19.28 -18.67 -1.31
N GLY A 100 19.15 -17.37 -1.57
CA GLY A 100 19.35 -16.78 -2.89
C GLY A 100 18.10 -16.74 -3.77
N LYS A 101 16.90 -17.06 -3.25
CA LYS A 101 15.65 -17.05 -4.03
C LYS A 101 15.08 -15.65 -4.16
N ASN A 102 14.70 -15.25 -5.36
CA ASN A 102 13.97 -14.03 -5.64
C ASN A 102 12.47 -14.24 -5.41
N ILE A 103 11.87 -13.41 -4.57
CA ILE A 103 10.47 -13.55 -4.16
C ILE A 103 9.70 -12.29 -4.52
N ALA A 104 8.55 -12.44 -5.16
CA ALA A 104 7.63 -11.36 -5.44
C ALA A 104 6.44 -11.40 -4.47
N LEU A 105 6.16 -10.28 -3.80
CA LEU A 105 4.96 -10.08 -3.00
C LEU A 105 3.97 -9.23 -3.80
N ILE A 106 2.73 -9.68 -3.90
CA ILE A 106 1.58 -8.95 -4.45
C ILE A 106 0.46 -8.88 -3.42
N SER A 107 -0.36 -7.81 -3.49
CA SER A 107 -1.65 -7.71 -2.80
C SER A 107 -2.80 -8.02 -3.76
N ASP A 108 -4.02 -8.07 -3.26
CA ASP A 108 -5.21 -8.30 -4.08
C ASP A 108 -5.40 -7.18 -5.10
N ALA A 109 -5.07 -5.92 -4.73
CA ALA A 109 -5.12 -4.77 -5.61
C ALA A 109 -4.15 -3.67 -5.16
N GLY A 110 -3.41 -3.08 -6.09
CA GLY A 110 -2.53 -1.96 -5.81
C GLY A 110 -1.14 -2.34 -5.30
N THR A 111 -0.55 -1.46 -4.51
CA THR A 111 0.82 -1.58 -4.00
C THR A 111 0.84 -2.34 -2.67
N PRO A 112 1.53 -3.49 -2.58
CA PRO A 112 1.66 -4.24 -1.33
C PRO A 112 2.22 -3.39 -0.19
N ALA A 113 1.81 -3.69 1.05
CA ALA A 113 2.15 -2.96 2.27
C ALA A 113 1.51 -1.56 2.41
N ILE A 114 0.70 -1.10 1.44
CA ILE A 114 -0.08 0.14 1.56
C ILE A 114 -1.53 -0.23 1.90
N SER A 115 -1.88 -0.21 3.16
CA SER A 115 -3.14 -0.71 3.75
C SER A 115 -3.36 -2.22 3.59
N ASP A 116 -2.33 -2.94 3.11
CA ASP A 116 -2.30 -4.37 2.83
C ASP A 116 -1.15 -5.05 3.60
N PRO A 117 -1.11 -6.41 3.66
CA PRO A 117 0.02 -7.14 4.22
C PRO A 117 1.33 -6.86 3.47
N GLY A 118 2.47 -7.00 4.20
CA GLY A 118 3.80 -6.87 3.60
C GLY A 118 4.77 -6.01 4.40
N PHE A 119 4.29 -5.06 5.19
CA PHE A 119 5.17 -4.22 6.03
C PHE A 119 6.06 -5.06 6.95
N PHE A 120 5.50 -6.10 7.56
CA PHE A 120 6.23 -6.96 8.47
C PHE A 120 7.32 -7.73 7.77
N LEU A 121 7.02 -8.30 6.59
CA LEU A 121 7.99 -9.03 5.77
C LEU A 121 9.13 -8.13 5.30
N VAL A 122 8.82 -6.91 4.85
CA VAL A 122 9.84 -5.91 4.46
C VAL A 122 10.77 -5.63 5.64
N ARG A 123 10.20 -5.36 6.81
CA ARG A 123 10.96 -5.07 8.02
C ARG A 123 11.87 -6.24 8.44
N GLU A 124 11.36 -7.47 8.36
CA GLU A 124 12.15 -8.67 8.66
C GLU A 124 13.28 -8.88 7.62
N ALA A 125 12.99 -8.73 6.32
CA ALA A 125 14.00 -8.85 5.27
C ALA A 125 15.15 -7.83 5.48
N LEU A 126 14.83 -6.59 5.81
CA LEU A 126 15.82 -5.54 6.04
C LEU A 126 16.72 -5.81 7.27
N LYS A 127 16.25 -6.51 8.32
CA LYS A 127 17.08 -6.92 9.46
C LYS A 127 18.21 -7.87 9.05
N PHE A 128 18.01 -8.63 8.00
CA PHE A 128 19.01 -9.56 7.45
C PHE A 128 19.78 -8.99 6.25
N ASN A 129 19.69 -7.68 6.02
CA ASN A 129 20.30 -6.98 4.87
C ASN A 129 19.88 -7.56 3.51
N ILE A 130 18.71 -8.16 3.42
CA ILE A 130 18.15 -8.67 2.17
C ILE A 130 17.70 -7.47 1.32
N PRO A 131 18.08 -7.40 0.03
CA PRO A 131 17.62 -6.36 -0.86
C PRO A 131 16.10 -6.39 -1.01
N VAL A 132 15.47 -5.22 -0.81
CA VAL A 132 14.03 -5.03 -1.01
C VAL A 132 13.83 -3.99 -2.10
N GLU A 133 12.95 -4.29 -3.06
CA GLU A 133 12.60 -3.37 -4.13
C GLU A 133 11.08 -3.30 -4.31
N CYS A 134 10.51 -2.12 -4.04
CA CYS A 134 9.14 -1.84 -4.40
C CYS A 134 9.11 -1.24 -5.81
N LEU A 135 8.38 -1.89 -6.72
CA LEU A 135 8.22 -1.38 -8.07
C LEU A 135 7.23 -0.21 -8.09
N PRO A 136 7.43 0.82 -8.93
CA PRO A 136 6.38 1.78 -9.22
C PRO A 136 5.21 1.10 -9.94
N GLY A 137 4.00 1.48 -9.59
CA GLY A 137 2.81 0.88 -10.21
C GLY A 137 1.50 1.41 -9.63
N ALA A 138 0.42 0.69 -9.89
CA ALA A 138 -0.93 1.10 -9.52
C ALA A 138 -1.10 1.25 -8.00
N THR A 139 -1.79 2.32 -7.62
CA THR A 139 -2.25 2.58 -6.25
C THR A 139 -3.43 3.54 -6.29
N ALA A 140 -4.46 3.32 -5.51
CA ALA A 140 -5.71 4.09 -5.64
C ALA A 140 -5.60 5.53 -5.13
N PHE A 141 -4.79 5.79 -4.11
CA PHE A 141 -4.75 7.12 -3.49
C PHE A 141 -4.09 8.18 -4.38
N VAL A 142 -3.16 7.82 -5.26
CA VAL A 142 -2.48 8.79 -6.13
C VAL A 142 -3.45 9.37 -7.18
N PRO A 143 -4.16 8.57 -8.01
CA PRO A 143 -5.13 9.12 -8.94
C PRO A 143 -6.29 9.84 -8.23
N ALA A 144 -6.75 9.35 -7.08
CA ALA A 144 -7.77 10.05 -6.28
C ALA A 144 -7.31 11.44 -5.84
N LEU A 145 -6.07 11.56 -5.34
CA LEU A 145 -5.49 12.83 -4.93
C LEU A 145 -5.38 13.81 -6.11
N VAL A 146 -4.86 13.34 -7.25
CA VAL A 146 -4.75 14.17 -8.46
C VAL A 146 -6.12 14.61 -8.95
N ASN A 147 -7.08 13.68 -9.00
CA ASN A 147 -8.46 13.96 -9.42
C ASN A 147 -9.22 14.86 -8.44
N SER A 148 -8.79 14.97 -7.18
CA SER A 148 -9.47 15.83 -6.20
C SER A 148 -9.42 17.31 -6.55
N GLY A 149 -8.34 17.75 -7.19
CA GLY A 149 -8.04 19.16 -7.44
C GLY A 149 -7.52 19.91 -6.20
N PHE A 150 -7.26 19.22 -5.09
CA PHE A 150 -6.66 19.79 -3.88
C PHE A 150 -5.13 19.86 -4.01
N PRO A 151 -4.42 20.63 -3.14
CA PRO A 151 -2.97 20.67 -3.10
C PRO A 151 -2.36 19.28 -2.98
N THR A 152 -1.39 18.97 -3.85
CA THR A 152 -0.73 17.66 -3.95
C THR A 152 0.72 17.66 -3.46
N ASP A 153 1.27 18.84 -3.16
CA ASP A 153 2.65 19.00 -2.71
C ASP A 153 2.88 18.48 -1.28
N LYS A 154 1.81 18.56 -0.44
CA LYS A 154 1.81 18.04 0.92
C LYS A 154 0.48 17.39 1.22
N PHE A 155 0.51 16.12 1.60
CA PHE A 155 -0.69 15.38 1.98
C PHE A 155 -0.38 14.40 3.10
N CYS A 156 -1.42 13.91 3.78
CA CYS A 156 -1.32 12.79 4.70
C CYS A 156 -2.24 11.65 4.25
N PHE A 157 -1.69 10.45 4.18
CA PHE A 157 -2.43 9.23 3.88
C PHE A 157 -2.76 8.50 5.18
N GLU A 158 -4.05 8.30 5.44
CA GLU A 158 -4.58 7.70 6.65
C GLU A 158 -4.97 6.22 6.48
N GLY A 159 -5.10 5.76 5.23
CA GLY A 159 -5.68 4.45 4.96
C GLY A 159 -7.11 4.38 5.49
N PHE A 160 -7.50 3.23 6.05
CA PHE A 160 -8.81 3.07 6.68
C PHE A 160 -8.80 3.63 8.12
N LEU A 161 -9.72 4.54 8.41
CA LEU A 161 -9.89 5.04 9.78
C LEU A 161 -10.33 3.91 10.73
N PRO A 162 -9.93 3.99 12.03
CA PRO A 162 -10.30 2.98 13.02
C PRO A 162 -11.80 2.70 13.04
N LEU A 163 -12.19 1.42 13.22
CA LEU A 163 -13.61 1.03 13.22
C LEU A 163 -14.37 1.53 14.45
N LYS A 164 -13.75 1.48 15.64
CA LYS A 164 -14.38 1.79 16.95
C LYS A 164 -13.41 2.56 17.84
N LYS A 165 -12.52 1.84 18.54
CA LYS A 165 -11.57 2.43 19.49
C LYS A 165 -10.62 3.39 18.78
N GLY A 166 -10.51 4.62 19.27
CA GLY A 166 -9.62 5.64 18.70
C GLY A 166 -10.21 6.44 17.51
N ARG A 167 -11.37 6.02 16.95
CA ARG A 167 -11.97 6.67 15.78
C ARG A 167 -12.28 8.15 16.02
N GLN A 168 -13.00 8.49 17.09
CA GLN A 168 -13.32 9.89 17.44
C GLN A 168 -12.05 10.72 17.70
N THR A 169 -11.07 10.15 18.39
CA THR A 169 -9.79 10.82 18.66
C THR A 169 -9.07 11.13 17.35
N ARG A 170 -9.14 10.21 16.36
CA ARG A 170 -8.52 10.44 15.05
C ARG A 170 -9.22 11.54 14.28
N TYR A 171 -10.57 11.57 14.26
CA TYR A 171 -11.32 12.70 13.66
C TYR A 171 -10.94 14.05 14.26
N LYS A 172 -10.89 14.13 15.60
CA LYS A 172 -10.50 15.38 16.29
C LYS A 172 -9.08 15.81 15.95
N PHE A 173 -8.16 14.87 15.85
CA PHE A 173 -6.78 15.14 15.44
C PHE A 173 -6.72 15.66 13.99
N LEU A 174 -7.40 15.00 13.08
CA LEU A 174 -7.42 15.35 11.65
C LEU A 174 -8.23 16.64 11.36
N ALA A 175 -9.08 17.09 12.28
CA ALA A 175 -9.78 18.37 12.14
C ALA A 175 -8.81 19.54 11.99
N GLU A 176 -7.64 19.44 12.64
CA GLU A 176 -6.59 20.47 12.63
C GLU A 176 -5.55 20.28 11.51
N GLU A 177 -5.69 19.25 10.67
CA GLU A 177 -4.72 18.97 9.60
C GLU A 177 -4.84 19.99 8.47
N GLU A 178 -3.73 20.67 8.18
CA GLU A 178 -3.63 21.69 7.13
C GLU A 178 -3.33 21.11 5.73
N ARG A 179 -2.82 19.88 5.68
CA ARG A 179 -2.51 19.19 4.43
C ARG A 179 -3.75 18.48 3.89
N THR A 180 -3.75 18.17 2.61
CA THR A 180 -4.76 17.28 2.02
C THR A 180 -4.74 15.92 2.73
N ILE A 181 -5.89 15.46 3.23
CA ILE A 181 -6.04 14.16 3.89
C ILE A 181 -6.59 13.16 2.89
N ILE A 182 -6.05 11.95 2.89
CA ILE A 182 -6.51 10.86 2.01
C ILE A 182 -6.92 9.67 2.87
N ILE A 183 -8.15 9.20 2.67
CA ILE A 183 -8.77 8.12 3.45
C ILE A 183 -9.31 7.06 2.49
N TYR A 184 -9.06 5.78 2.77
CA TYR A 184 -9.78 4.67 2.15
C TYR A 184 -11.06 4.39 2.93
N GLU A 185 -12.15 4.11 2.22
CA GLU A 185 -13.40 3.79 2.88
C GLU A 185 -14.18 2.69 2.15
N SER A 186 -14.88 1.89 2.93
CA SER A 186 -15.74 0.85 2.41
C SER A 186 -17.16 1.39 2.10
N PRO A 187 -17.90 0.78 1.14
CA PRO A 187 -19.26 1.19 0.84
C PRO A 187 -20.18 1.11 2.06
N HIS A 188 -19.96 0.14 2.94
CA HIS A 188 -20.77 -0.06 4.14
C HIS A 188 -20.64 1.04 5.19
N ARG A 189 -19.63 1.91 5.05
CA ARG A 189 -19.33 2.95 6.05
C ARG A 189 -19.33 4.35 5.48
N LEU A 190 -19.39 4.52 4.16
CA LEU A 190 -19.27 5.83 3.51
C LEU A 190 -20.20 6.87 4.13
N LEU A 191 -21.52 6.63 4.17
CA LEU A 191 -22.47 7.60 4.70
C LEU A 191 -22.21 7.93 6.16
N LYS A 192 -21.93 6.92 7.00
CA LYS A 192 -21.54 7.14 8.39
C LYS A 192 -20.27 7.96 8.52
N THR A 193 -19.29 7.74 7.65
CA THR A 193 -18.02 8.49 7.62
C THR A 193 -18.27 9.95 7.25
N LEU A 194 -19.16 10.22 6.31
CA LEU A 194 -19.58 11.59 5.95
C LEU A 194 -20.33 12.28 7.10
N ASP A 195 -21.21 11.59 7.82
CA ASP A 195 -21.87 12.12 9.04
C ASP A 195 -20.86 12.50 10.13
N GLU A 196 -19.85 11.64 10.33
CA GLU A 196 -18.79 11.94 11.29
C GLU A 196 -17.90 13.10 10.83
N MET A 197 -17.62 13.22 9.51
CA MET A 197 -16.92 14.39 8.96
C MET A 197 -17.69 15.68 9.21
N ILE A 198 -19.01 15.72 8.98
CA ILE A 198 -19.84 16.87 9.30
C ILE A 198 -19.72 17.22 10.80
N THR A 199 -19.81 16.21 11.67
CA THR A 199 -19.77 16.39 13.13
C THR A 199 -18.44 16.98 13.61
N TYR A 200 -17.31 16.52 13.07
CA TYR A 200 -15.97 16.87 13.58
C TYR A 200 -15.26 17.94 12.76
N TRP A 201 -15.55 18.05 11.45
CA TRP A 201 -14.84 18.95 10.54
C TRP A 201 -15.73 20.03 9.93
N GLY A 202 -17.06 19.93 10.13
CA GLY A 202 -18.04 20.85 9.60
C GLY A 202 -18.59 20.45 8.23
N ALA A 203 -19.83 20.85 7.96
CA ALA A 203 -20.55 20.55 6.71
C ALA A 203 -19.87 21.13 5.47
N GLU A 204 -19.27 22.32 5.62
CA GLU A 204 -18.67 23.12 4.53
C GLU A 204 -17.27 22.68 4.13
N ARG A 205 -16.64 21.72 4.87
CA ARG A 205 -15.32 21.21 4.53
C ARG A 205 -15.33 20.62 3.14
N GLN A 206 -14.39 21.02 2.28
CA GLN A 206 -14.32 20.54 0.90
C GLN A 206 -13.76 19.12 0.84
N ILE A 207 -14.43 18.25 0.10
CA ILE A 207 -14.01 16.87 -0.12
C ILE A 207 -14.14 16.45 -1.59
N SER A 208 -13.44 15.41 -1.94
CA SER A 208 -13.57 14.68 -3.21
C SER A 208 -13.67 13.21 -2.90
N VAL A 209 -14.69 12.55 -3.39
CA VAL A 209 -14.90 11.10 -3.22
C VAL A 209 -14.76 10.41 -4.57
N SER A 210 -13.70 9.65 -4.75
CA SER A 210 -13.47 8.80 -5.93
C SER A 210 -13.94 7.39 -5.63
N ARG A 211 -14.74 6.84 -6.53
CA ARG A 211 -15.34 5.50 -6.45
C ARG A 211 -14.89 4.66 -7.63
N GLU A 212 -14.56 3.39 -7.39
CA GLU A 212 -14.28 2.40 -8.44
C GLU A 212 -13.25 2.88 -9.49
N LEU A 213 -12.18 3.53 -9.02
CA LEU A 213 -11.11 4.05 -9.89
C LEU A 213 -10.61 2.96 -10.85
N THR A 214 -10.43 3.33 -12.12
CA THR A 214 -10.02 2.49 -13.26
C THR A 214 -11.04 1.43 -13.71
N LYS A 215 -12.18 1.30 -13.02
CA LYS A 215 -13.23 0.34 -13.34
C LYS A 215 -14.36 0.99 -14.18
N MET A 216 -15.27 0.14 -14.67
CA MET A 216 -16.41 0.59 -15.51
C MET A 216 -17.28 1.66 -14.86
N PHE A 217 -17.41 1.65 -13.54
CA PHE A 217 -18.24 2.58 -12.79
C PHE A 217 -17.42 3.63 -12.03
N GLU A 218 -16.27 4.00 -12.60
CA GLU A 218 -15.44 5.06 -12.03
C GLU A 218 -16.21 6.38 -11.98
N GLU A 219 -16.16 7.02 -10.83
CA GLU A 219 -16.83 8.28 -10.55
C GLU A 219 -16.01 9.09 -9.55
N THR A 220 -15.98 10.40 -9.72
CA THR A 220 -15.42 11.32 -8.72
C THR A 220 -16.39 12.47 -8.44
N VAL A 221 -16.95 12.51 -7.23
CA VAL A 221 -17.87 13.54 -6.75
C VAL A 221 -17.10 14.53 -5.87
N ARG A 222 -17.27 15.83 -6.12
CA ARG A 222 -16.59 16.91 -5.42
C ARG A 222 -17.59 17.90 -4.87
N GLY A 223 -17.31 18.51 -3.73
CA GLY A 223 -18.14 19.50 -3.09
C GLY A 223 -17.86 19.60 -1.60
N THR A 224 -18.77 20.24 -0.87
CA THR A 224 -18.76 20.20 0.61
C THR A 224 -19.11 18.79 1.10
N VAL A 225 -18.76 18.46 2.35
CA VAL A 225 -19.15 17.18 2.94
C VAL A 225 -20.67 16.98 2.87
N GLU A 226 -21.44 18.04 3.11
CA GLU A 226 -22.91 17.99 3.04
C GLU A 226 -23.41 17.68 1.64
N GLU A 227 -22.91 18.38 0.61
CA GLU A 227 -23.31 18.15 -0.78
C GLU A 227 -23.00 16.73 -1.24
N VAL A 228 -21.80 16.22 -0.94
CA VAL A 228 -21.38 14.87 -1.29
C VAL A 228 -22.18 13.82 -0.53
N LYS A 229 -22.53 14.07 0.73
CA LYS A 229 -23.41 13.18 1.49
C LYS A 229 -24.80 13.10 0.85
N VAL A 230 -25.44 14.22 0.53
CA VAL A 230 -26.74 14.28 -0.15
C VAL A 230 -26.71 13.52 -1.48
N TYR A 231 -25.61 13.63 -2.22
CA TYR A 231 -25.41 12.87 -3.45
C TYR A 231 -25.50 11.36 -3.18
N TYR A 232 -24.71 10.83 -2.21
CA TYR A 232 -24.67 9.40 -1.92
C TYR A 232 -25.88 8.85 -1.16
N GLU A 233 -26.75 9.69 -0.60
CA GLU A 233 -28.05 9.26 -0.08
C GLU A 233 -29.03 8.85 -1.20
N THR A 234 -28.82 9.34 -2.44
CA THR A 234 -29.68 9.08 -3.58
C THR A 234 -29.02 8.25 -4.70
N HIS A 235 -27.72 7.99 -4.59
CA HIS A 235 -26.92 7.25 -5.58
C HIS A 235 -26.35 5.95 -5.00
N PRO A 236 -25.98 4.97 -5.86
CA PRO A 236 -25.48 3.68 -5.38
C PRO A 236 -24.17 3.80 -4.55
N VAL A 237 -24.18 3.31 -3.33
CA VAL A 237 -23.01 3.20 -2.46
C VAL A 237 -22.45 1.78 -2.59
N LYS A 238 -21.71 1.52 -3.68
CA LYS A 238 -21.10 0.21 -3.98
C LYS A 238 -19.67 0.39 -4.48
N GLY A 239 -18.84 -0.63 -4.26
CA GLY A 239 -17.45 -0.64 -4.70
C GLY A 239 -16.50 -0.05 -3.67
N GLU A 240 -15.35 0.43 -4.10
CA GLU A 240 -14.26 0.93 -3.27
C GLU A 240 -14.15 2.44 -3.38
N PHE A 241 -13.89 3.09 -2.26
CA PHE A 241 -13.89 4.55 -2.16
C PHE A 241 -12.55 5.09 -1.66
N VAL A 242 -12.11 6.18 -2.28
CA VAL A 242 -11.04 7.02 -1.77
C VAL A 242 -11.61 8.42 -1.53
N ILE A 243 -11.47 8.91 -0.31
CA ILE A 243 -11.92 10.25 0.09
C ILE A 243 -10.68 11.14 0.23
N CYS A 244 -10.62 12.21 -0.54
CA CYS A 244 -9.66 13.29 -0.34
C CYS A 244 -10.38 14.45 0.35
N VAL A 245 -9.77 15.01 1.39
CA VAL A 245 -10.31 16.13 2.17
C VAL A 245 -9.34 17.29 2.10
N ALA A 246 -9.84 18.48 1.78
CA ALA A 246 -9.01 19.67 1.79
C ALA A 246 -8.45 19.93 3.19
N GLY A 247 -7.24 20.46 3.28
CA GLY A 247 -6.64 20.89 4.54
C GLY A 247 -7.52 21.91 5.29
N LYS A 248 -7.29 22.08 6.58
CA LYS A 248 -7.91 23.17 7.35
C LYS A 248 -7.40 24.49 6.81
N SER A 249 -8.33 25.37 6.42
CA SER A 249 -8.07 26.77 6.04
C SER A 249 -8.07 27.67 7.25
#